data_f6b0c6e62a95612ebca81e7b8d84c36b
#
_entry.id   f6b0c6e62a95612ebca81e7b8d84c36b
#
_cell.length_a   1.000
_cell.length_b   1.000
_cell.length_c   1.000
_cell.angle_alpha   90.00
_cell.angle_beta   90.00
_cell.angle_gamma   90.00
#
_symmetry.space_group_name_H-M   'P 1'
#
loop_
_entity.id
_entity.type
_entity.pdbx_description
1 polymer ?
#
loop_
_entity_poly.entity_id
_entity_poly.type
_entity_poly.pdbx_seq_one_letter_code
_entity_poly.pdbx_strand_id
1 'polypeptide(L)'
;MGGFNYVQAIGAELQKTEQVASSIPELIGMFTVKTANRTIKEAALRPNPDALWLSLWYEGEVCCLFSDSNLGKSIYAVQIATSIAEKQRVLYFDFELSDKQFQLRYSDENGNLNQFPDNLYRVEINRESLDTTNFEEAVIENIEQTALQTGAKVLIIDNLTYLCIAS
;
A
#
# COMPACT_ATOMS: atom_id res chain seq x y z
N MET A 1 -61.83 -12.59 2.16
CA MET A 1 -60.46 -12.74 2.73
C MET A 1 -59.50 -12.12 1.72
N GLY A 2 -59.02 -10.93 2.03
CA GLY A 2 -58.03 -10.26 1.15
C GLY A 2 -56.64 -10.88 1.34
N GLY A 3 -56.12 -11.49 0.30
CA GLY A 3 -54.73 -12.03 0.31
C GLY A 3 -53.74 -10.91 0.48
N PHE A 4 -52.84 -11.05 1.42
CA PHE A 4 -51.75 -10.10 1.63
C PHE A 4 -50.83 -10.12 0.41
N ASN A 5 -50.73 -9.01 -0.28
CA ASN A 5 -49.91 -8.92 -1.50
C ASN A 5 -48.43 -8.66 -1.13
N TYR A 6 -47.67 -9.73 -0.94
CA TYR A 6 -46.26 -9.68 -0.61
C TYR A 6 -45.42 -8.88 -1.60
N VAL A 7 -45.77 -8.89 -2.89
CA VAL A 7 -45.04 -8.14 -3.93
C VAL A 7 -45.16 -6.64 -3.74
N GLN A 8 -46.35 -6.15 -3.36
CA GLN A 8 -46.57 -4.73 -3.06
C GLN A 8 -45.86 -4.31 -1.77
N ALA A 9 -45.86 -5.17 -0.74
CA ALA A 9 -45.19 -4.89 0.52
C ALA A 9 -43.67 -4.82 0.34
N ILE A 10 -43.07 -5.76 -0.41
CA ILE A 10 -41.65 -5.75 -0.74
C ILE A 10 -41.28 -4.54 -1.62
N GLY A 11 -42.12 -4.20 -2.60
CA GLY A 11 -41.90 -3.03 -3.44
C GLY A 11 -41.93 -1.71 -2.66
N ALA A 12 -42.84 -1.57 -1.69
CA ALA A 12 -42.91 -0.40 -0.82
C ALA A 12 -41.74 -0.30 0.15
N GLU A 13 -41.22 -1.43 0.69
CA GLU A 13 -40.03 -1.47 1.53
C GLU A 13 -38.78 -1.14 0.72
N LEU A 14 -38.63 -1.64 -0.51
CA LEU A 14 -37.52 -1.30 -1.39
C LEU A 14 -37.50 0.19 -1.72
N GLN A 15 -38.66 0.79 -2.05
CA GLN A 15 -38.75 2.24 -2.30
C GLN A 15 -38.42 3.06 -1.05
N LYS A 16 -38.86 2.62 0.12
CA LYS A 16 -38.52 3.29 1.39
C LYS A 16 -37.03 3.21 1.72
N THR A 17 -36.40 2.08 1.42
CA THR A 17 -34.96 1.88 1.58
C THR A 17 -34.17 2.74 0.61
N GLU A 18 -34.63 2.88 -0.64
CA GLU A 18 -34.00 3.77 -1.63
C GLU A 18 -34.14 5.24 -1.24
N GLN A 19 -35.31 5.66 -0.71
CA GLN A 19 -35.49 7.03 -0.21
C GLN A 19 -34.62 7.35 1.01
N VAL A 20 -34.45 6.41 1.94
CA VAL A 20 -33.57 6.57 3.10
C VAL A 20 -32.11 6.62 2.66
N ALA A 21 -31.70 5.77 1.71
CA ALA A 21 -30.36 5.78 1.15
C ALA A 21 -30.04 7.10 0.40
N SER A 22 -31.04 7.73 -0.23
CA SER A 22 -30.87 9.03 -0.89
C SER A 22 -30.77 10.22 0.07
N SER A 23 -31.14 10.03 1.36
CA SER A 23 -31.08 11.07 2.39
C SER A 23 -29.77 11.07 3.16
N ILE A 24 -28.94 10.03 3.02
CA ILE A 24 -27.63 9.95 3.68
C ILE A 24 -26.61 10.74 2.86
N PRO A 25 -25.93 11.73 3.45
CA PRO A 25 -24.87 12.45 2.74
C PRO A 25 -23.78 11.49 2.24
N GLU A 26 -23.32 11.69 1.00
CA GLU A 26 -22.24 10.86 0.44
C GLU A 26 -20.91 11.07 1.16
N LEU A 27 -20.71 12.26 1.76
CA LEU A 27 -19.50 12.61 2.49
C LEU A 27 -19.86 13.00 3.93
N ILE A 28 -19.27 12.33 4.91
CA ILE A 28 -19.43 12.59 6.34
C ILE A 28 -18.03 12.69 6.95
N GLY A 29 -17.55 13.91 7.20
CA GLY A 29 -16.17 14.13 7.62
C GLY A 29 -15.18 13.60 6.58
N MET A 30 -14.31 12.66 6.96
CA MET A 30 -13.36 12.00 6.07
C MET A 30 -13.90 10.72 5.41
N PHE A 31 -15.15 10.34 5.67
CA PHE A 31 -15.72 9.08 5.20
C PHE A 31 -16.66 9.28 4.02
N THR A 32 -16.47 8.49 2.96
CA THR A 32 -17.42 8.37 1.86
C THR A 32 -18.42 7.25 2.16
N VAL A 33 -19.72 7.57 2.16
CA VAL A 33 -20.80 6.63 2.50
C VAL A 33 -21.60 6.33 1.24
N LYS A 34 -21.60 5.06 0.83
CA LYS A 34 -22.37 4.54 -0.32
C LYS A 34 -23.03 3.22 0.03
N THR A 35 -24.14 2.91 -0.61
CA THR A 35 -24.69 1.55 -0.51
C THR A 35 -23.76 0.56 -1.20
N ALA A 36 -23.66 -0.68 -0.68
CA ALA A 36 -22.86 -1.73 -1.30
C ALA A 36 -23.24 -1.96 -2.78
N ASN A 37 -24.53 -1.94 -3.10
CA ASN A 37 -25.01 -2.09 -4.47
C ASN A 37 -24.55 -0.96 -5.41
N ARG A 38 -24.49 0.27 -4.91
CA ARG A 38 -23.94 1.40 -5.68
C ARG A 38 -22.43 1.22 -5.87
N THR A 39 -21.70 0.84 -4.82
CA THR A 39 -20.28 0.58 -4.90
C THR A 39 -19.93 -0.47 -5.93
N ILE A 40 -20.63 -1.61 -5.96
CA ILE A 40 -20.41 -2.69 -6.93
C ILE A 40 -20.68 -2.20 -8.37
N LYS A 41 -21.80 -1.48 -8.60
CA LYS A 41 -22.14 -0.94 -9.93
C LYS A 41 -21.09 0.05 -10.44
N GLU A 42 -20.64 0.98 -9.59
CA GLU A 42 -19.60 1.94 -9.95
C GLU A 42 -18.23 1.27 -10.16
N ALA A 43 -17.90 0.27 -9.34
CA ALA A 43 -16.66 -0.48 -9.45
C ALA A 43 -16.60 -1.34 -10.72
N ALA A 44 -17.73 -1.91 -11.16
CA ALA A 44 -17.79 -2.72 -12.38
C ALA A 44 -17.44 -1.93 -13.67
N LEU A 45 -17.47 -0.60 -13.61
CA LEU A 45 -17.08 0.28 -14.72
C LEU A 45 -15.57 0.59 -14.75
N ARG A 46 -14.82 0.17 -13.73
CA ARG A 46 -13.37 0.39 -13.61
C ARG A 46 -12.61 -0.88 -13.97
N PRO A 47 -11.36 -0.75 -14.50
CA PRO A 47 -10.50 -1.91 -14.70
C PRO A 47 -10.19 -2.59 -13.36
N ASN A 48 -9.93 -3.88 -13.41
CA ASN A 48 -9.41 -4.59 -12.25
C ASN A 48 -8.01 -4.10 -11.93
N PRO A 49 -7.62 -4.05 -10.64
CA PRO A 49 -6.25 -3.72 -10.26
C PRO A 49 -5.27 -4.77 -10.80
N ASP A 50 -4.11 -4.32 -11.25
CA ASP A 50 -3.04 -5.22 -11.69
C ASP A 50 -2.36 -5.90 -10.51
N ALA A 51 -1.99 -7.17 -10.68
CA ALA A 51 -1.21 -7.89 -9.68
C ALA A 51 0.23 -7.36 -9.67
N LEU A 52 0.68 -6.90 -8.51
CA LEU A 52 2.05 -6.44 -8.25
C LEU A 52 2.97 -7.62 -7.97
N TRP A 53 2.53 -8.53 -7.11
CA TRP A 53 3.29 -9.71 -6.71
C TRP A 53 2.41 -10.96 -6.69
N LEU A 54 2.62 -11.86 -7.63
CA LEU A 54 1.82 -13.08 -7.79
C LEU A 54 0.31 -12.76 -7.80
N SER A 55 -0.50 -13.51 -7.04
CA SER A 55 -1.90 -13.20 -6.73
C SER A 55 -2.09 -12.83 -5.26
N LEU A 56 -1.05 -12.29 -4.64
CA LEU A 56 -1.01 -11.99 -3.20
C LEU A 56 -1.04 -10.50 -2.91
N TRP A 57 -0.64 -9.66 -3.86
CA TRP A 57 -0.61 -8.20 -3.71
C TRP A 57 -1.00 -7.53 -5.01
N TYR A 58 -1.94 -6.60 -4.95
CA TYR A 58 -2.48 -5.87 -6.08
C TYR A 58 -2.30 -4.35 -5.92
N GLU A 59 -2.41 -3.62 -7.02
CA GLU A 59 -2.40 -2.15 -7.01
C GLU A 59 -3.49 -1.60 -6.09
N GLY A 60 -3.13 -0.57 -5.31
CA GLY A 60 -4.04 0.08 -4.35
C GLY A 60 -4.19 -0.65 -3.02
N GLU A 61 -3.51 -1.77 -2.81
CA GLU A 61 -3.53 -2.50 -1.54
C GLU A 61 -2.32 -2.20 -0.67
N VAL A 62 -2.52 -2.28 0.64
CA VAL A 62 -1.45 -2.32 1.64
C VAL A 62 -1.23 -3.77 2.06
N CYS A 63 0.00 -4.26 1.87
CA CYS A 63 0.39 -5.61 2.25
C CYS A 63 1.41 -5.54 3.40
N CYS A 64 1.19 -6.31 4.46
CA CYS A 64 2.09 -6.41 5.60
C CYS A 64 2.81 -7.76 5.60
N LEU A 65 4.14 -7.74 5.50
CA LEU A 65 5.00 -8.91 5.65
C LEU A 65 5.52 -8.98 7.10
N PHE A 66 5.17 -10.01 7.83
CA PHE A 66 5.62 -10.20 9.20
C PHE A 66 6.13 -11.62 9.44
N SER A 67 7.14 -11.74 10.29
CA SER A 67 7.68 -13.00 10.79
C SER A 67 8.55 -12.70 12.01
N ASP A 68 8.99 -13.72 12.72
CA ASP A 68 10.00 -13.57 13.78
C ASP A 68 11.33 -13.02 13.23
N SER A 69 12.16 -12.52 14.13
CA SER A 69 13.48 -11.99 13.77
C SER A 69 14.34 -13.07 13.09
N ASN A 70 15.20 -12.63 12.18
CA ASN A 70 16.16 -13.47 11.45
C ASN A 70 15.57 -14.56 10.52
N LEU A 71 14.28 -14.48 10.19
CA LEU A 71 13.64 -15.40 9.23
C LEU A 71 13.68 -14.90 7.76
N GLY A 72 14.48 -13.90 7.48
CA GLY A 72 14.71 -13.44 6.10
C GLY A 72 13.66 -12.50 5.53
N LYS A 73 12.87 -11.80 6.37
CA LYS A 73 11.86 -10.79 5.90
C LYS A 73 12.44 -9.82 4.88
N SER A 74 13.53 -9.15 5.24
CA SER A 74 14.18 -8.16 4.38
C SER A 74 14.67 -8.74 3.06
N ILE A 75 15.21 -9.97 3.09
CA ILE A 75 15.65 -10.66 1.87
C ILE A 75 14.44 -10.93 0.97
N TYR A 76 13.34 -11.42 1.54
CA TYR A 76 12.12 -11.68 0.79
C TYR A 76 11.47 -10.39 0.27
N ALA A 77 11.48 -9.31 1.07
CA ALA A 77 11.00 -8.00 0.65
C ALA A 77 11.80 -7.45 -0.55
N VAL A 78 13.13 -7.61 -0.54
CA VAL A 78 13.97 -7.22 -1.69
C VAL A 78 13.72 -8.10 -2.91
N GLN A 79 13.44 -9.39 -2.76
CA GLN A 79 13.05 -10.27 -3.87
C GLN A 79 11.72 -9.82 -4.49
N ILE A 80 10.73 -9.47 -3.67
CA ILE A 80 9.46 -8.90 -4.14
C ILE A 80 9.72 -7.58 -4.88
N ALA A 81 10.48 -6.67 -4.27
CA ALA A 81 10.85 -5.39 -4.86
C ALA A 81 11.53 -5.56 -6.22
N THR A 82 12.50 -6.47 -6.31
CA THR A 82 13.22 -6.79 -7.54
C THR A 82 12.27 -7.28 -8.64
N SER A 83 11.37 -8.20 -8.32
CA SER A 83 10.41 -8.73 -9.30
C SER A 83 9.45 -7.67 -9.82
N ILE A 84 8.99 -6.76 -8.95
CA ILE A 84 8.10 -5.66 -9.36
C ILE A 84 8.89 -4.65 -10.19
N ALA A 85 10.16 -4.40 -9.83
CA ALA A 85 11.02 -3.44 -10.49
C ALA A 85 11.38 -3.80 -11.95
N GLU A 86 11.19 -5.06 -12.36
CA GLU A 86 11.27 -5.45 -13.77
C GLU A 86 10.26 -4.73 -14.67
N LYS A 87 9.15 -4.25 -14.09
CA LYS A 87 8.04 -3.64 -14.84
C LYS A 87 7.81 -2.18 -14.51
N GLN A 88 8.06 -1.76 -13.28
CA GLN A 88 7.75 -0.41 -12.80
C GLN A 88 8.67 0.04 -11.67
N ARG A 89 8.70 1.34 -11.39
CA ARG A 89 9.54 1.92 -10.35
C ARG A 89 9.06 1.50 -8.96
N VAL A 90 10.03 1.05 -8.14
CA VAL A 90 9.84 0.66 -6.76
C VAL A 90 10.78 1.48 -5.88
N LEU A 91 10.26 2.06 -4.81
CA LEU A 91 11.06 2.62 -3.72
C LEU A 91 11.14 1.61 -2.58
N TYR A 92 12.33 1.15 -2.28
CA TYR A 92 12.63 0.30 -1.14
C TYR A 92 13.29 1.12 -0.05
N PHE A 93 12.53 1.49 0.97
CA PHE A 93 13.01 2.22 2.14
C PHE A 93 13.68 1.24 3.09
N ASP A 94 15.02 1.30 3.14
CA ASP A 94 15.86 0.48 4.01
C ASP A 94 16.32 1.31 5.21
N PHE A 95 15.69 1.07 6.35
CA PHE A 95 16.03 1.78 7.59
C PHE A 95 16.98 0.99 8.50
N GLU A 96 17.44 -0.19 8.08
CA GLU A 96 18.29 -1.04 8.89
C GLU A 96 19.76 -1.04 8.44
N LEU A 97 20.01 -1.13 7.13
CA LEU A 97 21.33 -1.39 6.61
C LEU A 97 22.04 -0.11 6.12
N SER A 98 23.33 -0.02 6.43
CA SER A 98 24.21 0.89 5.70
C SER A 98 24.49 0.37 4.28
N ASP A 99 24.95 1.25 3.39
CA ASP A 99 25.34 0.89 2.02
C ASP A 99 26.29 -0.30 1.97
N LYS A 100 27.26 -0.32 2.86
CA LYS A 100 28.24 -1.41 2.92
C LYS A 100 27.63 -2.73 3.37
N GLN A 101 26.70 -2.70 4.31
CA GLN A 101 25.99 -3.90 4.76
C GLN A 101 25.05 -4.41 3.66
N PHE A 102 24.39 -3.52 2.95
CA PHE A 102 23.55 -3.88 1.81
C PHE A 102 24.39 -4.52 0.70
N GLN A 103 25.53 -3.90 0.32
CA GLN A 103 26.46 -4.44 -0.67
C GLN A 103 26.93 -5.85 -0.28
N LEU A 104 27.35 -6.06 0.98
CA LEU A 104 27.83 -7.36 1.44
C LEU A 104 26.72 -8.42 1.46
N ARG A 105 25.49 -8.06 1.79
CA ARG A 105 24.34 -8.97 1.79
C ARG A 105 23.98 -9.45 0.39
N TYR A 106 24.17 -8.61 -0.62
CA TYR A 106 23.84 -8.87 -2.02
C TYR A 106 25.08 -9.01 -2.92
N SER A 107 26.14 -9.61 -2.38
CA SER A 107 27.30 -10.09 -3.11
C SER A 107 27.42 -11.60 -2.92
N ASP A 108 27.96 -12.29 -3.93
CA ASP A 108 28.29 -13.71 -3.78
C ASP A 108 29.60 -13.95 -2.98
N GLU A 109 29.91 -15.21 -2.74
CA GLU A 109 31.12 -15.62 -1.99
C GLU A 109 32.42 -15.18 -2.68
N ASN A 110 32.40 -14.91 -3.98
CA ASN A 110 33.53 -14.45 -4.78
C ASN A 110 33.61 -12.91 -4.84
N GLY A 111 32.66 -12.20 -4.20
CA GLY A 111 32.58 -10.75 -4.19
C GLY A 111 31.93 -10.14 -5.43
N ASN A 112 31.31 -10.96 -6.29
CA ASN A 112 30.54 -10.42 -7.42
C ASN A 112 29.27 -9.75 -6.89
N LEU A 113 28.98 -8.56 -7.44
CA LEU A 113 27.82 -7.76 -7.03
C LEU A 113 26.55 -8.26 -7.70
N ASN A 114 25.46 -8.34 -6.93
CA ASN A 114 24.15 -8.58 -7.53
C ASN A 114 23.75 -7.42 -8.45
N GLN A 115 23.10 -7.76 -9.56
CA GLN A 115 22.54 -6.78 -10.50
C GLN A 115 21.05 -6.65 -10.23
N PHE A 116 20.62 -5.48 -9.81
CA PHE A 116 19.22 -5.14 -9.62
C PHE A 116 18.66 -4.43 -10.86
N PRO A 117 17.33 -4.51 -11.14
CA PRO A 117 16.70 -3.69 -12.15
C PRO A 117 16.87 -2.18 -11.88
N ASP A 118 17.08 -1.37 -12.93
CA ASP A 118 17.26 0.08 -12.81
C ASP A 118 16.05 0.82 -12.20
N ASN A 119 14.89 0.17 -12.17
CA ASN A 119 13.68 0.69 -11.54
C ASN A 119 13.60 0.41 -10.02
N LEU A 120 14.54 -0.31 -9.44
CA LEU A 120 14.62 -0.52 -8.00
C LEU A 120 15.49 0.56 -7.36
N TYR A 121 14.86 1.47 -6.65
CA TYR A 121 15.53 2.53 -5.91
C TYR A 121 15.59 2.16 -4.43
N ARG A 122 16.80 2.01 -3.88
CA ARG A 122 16.98 1.93 -2.44
C ARG A 122 16.99 3.34 -1.87
N VAL A 123 16.24 3.55 -0.79
CA VAL A 123 16.10 4.83 -0.09
C VAL A 123 16.53 4.63 1.35
N GLU A 124 17.44 5.45 1.83
CA GLU A 124 17.87 5.49 3.24
C GLU A 124 17.65 6.88 3.83
N ILE A 125 17.60 6.95 5.16
CA ILE A 125 17.48 8.24 5.85
C ILE A 125 18.82 8.93 5.87
N ASN A 126 18.88 10.16 5.31
CA ASN A 126 20.01 11.03 5.51
C ASN A 126 19.96 11.62 6.92
N ARG A 127 20.80 11.08 7.81
CA ARG A 127 20.84 11.49 9.23
C ARG A 127 21.28 12.93 9.45
N GLU A 128 22.00 13.53 8.52
CA GLU A 128 22.45 14.93 8.58
C GLU A 128 21.31 15.93 8.35
N SER A 129 20.21 15.47 7.73
CA SER A 129 19.03 16.28 7.41
C SER A 129 17.89 16.11 8.43
N LEU A 130 18.10 15.35 9.52
CA LEU A 130 17.06 15.08 10.51
C LEU A 130 16.83 16.29 11.41
N ASP A 131 15.67 16.95 11.26
CA ASP A 131 15.09 17.79 12.31
C ASP A 131 14.24 16.89 13.21
N THR A 132 14.63 16.78 14.48
CA THR A 132 14.04 15.81 15.42
C THR A 132 12.73 16.26 16.05
N THR A 133 12.26 17.47 15.79
CA THR A 133 11.12 18.05 16.49
C THR A 133 9.77 17.41 16.13
N ASN A 134 9.62 16.86 14.89
CA ASN A 134 8.44 16.17 14.40
C ASN A 134 8.85 15.05 13.43
N PHE A 135 9.65 14.11 13.92
CA PHE A 135 10.28 13.08 13.08
C PHE A 135 9.27 12.25 12.27
N GLU A 136 8.18 11.79 12.88
CA GLU A 136 7.20 10.94 12.19
C GLU A 136 6.50 11.68 11.05
N GLU A 137 6.05 12.91 11.29
CA GLU A 137 5.40 13.73 10.27
C GLU A 137 6.37 14.04 9.12
N ALA A 138 7.61 14.41 9.46
CA ALA A 138 8.65 14.69 8.47
C ALA A 138 8.97 13.46 7.62
N VAL A 139 9.05 12.26 8.19
CA VAL A 139 9.29 11.03 7.43
C VAL A 139 8.13 10.73 6.48
N ILE A 140 6.88 10.83 6.92
CA ILE A 140 5.71 10.60 6.07
C ILE A 140 5.69 11.58 4.90
N GLU A 141 5.91 12.88 5.18
CA GLU A 141 5.96 13.91 4.14
C GLU A 141 7.09 13.65 3.12
N ASN A 142 8.28 13.27 3.60
CA ASN A 142 9.41 12.98 2.73
C ASN A 142 9.21 11.68 1.92
N ILE A 143 8.53 10.65 2.45
CA ILE A 143 8.13 9.46 1.69
C ILE A 143 7.21 9.87 0.54
N GLU A 144 6.18 10.67 0.81
CA GLU A 144 5.25 11.16 -0.21
C GLU A 144 5.97 11.97 -1.29
N GLN A 145 6.79 12.94 -0.89
CA GLN A 145 7.57 13.76 -1.82
C GLN A 145 8.52 12.91 -2.68
N THR A 146 9.19 11.92 -2.09
CA THR A 146 10.07 11.02 -2.82
C THR A 146 9.30 10.20 -3.86
N ALA A 147 8.13 9.68 -3.50
CA ALA A 147 7.26 8.96 -4.42
C ALA A 147 6.81 9.85 -5.59
N LEU A 148 6.37 11.08 -5.31
CA LEU A 148 5.95 12.03 -6.34
C LEU A 148 7.09 12.40 -7.28
N GLN A 149 8.28 12.72 -6.75
CA GLN A 149 9.42 13.14 -7.56
C GLN A 149 10.01 12.02 -8.41
N THR A 150 10.01 10.79 -7.90
CA THR A 150 10.49 9.62 -8.64
C THR A 150 9.45 9.05 -9.60
N GLY A 151 8.16 9.37 -9.38
CA GLY A 151 7.04 8.76 -10.09
C GLY A 151 6.87 7.27 -9.77
N ALA A 152 7.40 6.80 -8.64
CA ALA A 152 7.20 5.44 -8.17
C ALA A 152 5.79 5.26 -7.61
N LYS A 153 5.17 4.13 -7.93
CA LYS A 153 3.83 3.77 -7.46
C LYS A 153 3.84 2.67 -6.40
N VAL A 154 4.98 2.01 -6.24
CA VAL A 154 5.16 0.92 -5.29
C VAL A 154 6.20 1.32 -4.26
N LEU A 155 5.81 1.26 -3.00
CA LEU A 155 6.64 1.58 -1.84
C LEU A 155 6.75 0.34 -0.97
N ILE A 156 7.98 -0.01 -0.59
CA ILE A 156 8.26 -1.09 0.38
C ILE A 156 9.05 -0.46 1.51
N ILE A 157 8.58 -0.61 2.74
CA ILE A 157 9.20 -0.02 3.94
C ILE A 157 9.73 -1.15 4.82
N ASP A 158 11.03 -1.23 4.98
CA ASP A 158 11.74 -2.21 5.79
C ASP A 158 12.65 -1.48 6.82
N ASN A 159 12.25 -1.32 8.10
CA ASN A 159 11.01 -1.82 8.70
C ASN A 159 10.24 -0.69 9.39
N LEU A 160 8.96 -0.90 9.64
CA LEU A 160 8.09 0.06 10.33
C LEU A 160 8.50 0.30 11.78
N THR A 161 9.18 -0.64 12.43
CA THR A 161 9.63 -0.52 13.82
C THR A 161 10.55 0.69 14.02
N TYR A 162 11.35 1.03 13.01
CA TYR A 162 12.21 2.21 13.05
C TYR A 162 11.42 3.51 13.15
N LEU A 163 10.25 3.57 12.52
CA LEU A 163 9.38 4.75 12.55
C LEU A 163 8.66 4.92 13.88
N CYS A 164 8.44 3.81 14.62
CA CYS A 164 7.70 3.82 15.89
C CYS A 164 8.60 4.06 17.12
N ILE A 165 9.94 3.95 17.00
CA ILE A 165 10.89 4.09 18.14
C ILE A 165 11.33 5.55 18.33
N ALA A 166 11.11 6.41 17.36
CA ALA A 166 11.55 7.80 17.38
C ALA A 166 10.52 8.77 18.06
N SER A 167 9.43 8.22 18.64
CA SER A 167 8.39 8.95 19.37
C SER A 167 8.61 8.95 20.88
#